data_8d0537758173c70ab44510bc0139f548
#
_entry.id   8d0537758173c70ab44510bc0139f548
#
_cell.length_a   1.000
_cell.length_b   1.000
_cell.length_c   1.000
_cell.angle_alpha   90.00
_cell.angle_beta   90.00
_cell.angle_gamma   90.00
#
_symmetry.space_group_name_H-M   'P 1'
#
loop_
_entity.id
_entity.type
_entity.pdbx_description
1 polymer ?
#
loop_
_entity_poly.entity_id
_entity_poly.type
_entity_poly.pdbx_seq_one_letter_code
_entity_poly.pdbx_strand_id
1 'polypeptide(L)'
;MSMKLVIAIVHSDDAQAVLTEISKSGYSATKLSTTGGFMKAGNTTLLIGVEETQVDEVIELIGKRAHSHKQIVTGGAGKSEGSVSAMPFEVKVGGATVFVVDVEKFVKL
;
A
#
# COMPACT_ATOMS: atom_id res chain seq x y z
N MET A 1 22.48 15.91 -4.22
CA MET A 1 21.34 15.38 -3.72
C MET A 1 20.58 14.68 -4.74
N SER A 2 20.13 13.50 -4.45
CA SER A 2 19.44 12.69 -5.43
C SER A 2 17.98 12.57 -5.06
N MET A 3 17.14 12.77 -6.03
CA MET A 3 15.72 12.56 -5.84
C MET A 3 15.38 11.12 -6.16
N LYS A 4 14.47 10.58 -5.41
CA LYS A 4 13.98 9.22 -5.62
C LYS A 4 12.46 9.25 -5.70
N LEU A 5 11.92 8.30 -6.42
CA LEU A 5 10.47 8.13 -6.47
C LEU A 5 10.14 6.83 -5.76
N VAL A 6 9.33 6.93 -4.72
CA VAL A 6 8.85 5.79 -4.00
C VAL A 6 7.48 5.44 -4.57
N ILE A 7 7.35 4.23 -5.08
CA ILE A 7 6.09 3.74 -5.62
C ILE A 7 5.60 2.69 -4.66
N ALA A 8 4.50 2.99 -3.98
CA ALA A 8 3.98 2.09 -2.95
C ALA A 8 2.63 1.55 -3.37
N ILE A 9 2.50 0.25 -3.40
CA ILE A 9 1.24 -0.40 -3.74
C ILE A 9 0.70 -0.97 -2.44
N VAL A 10 -0.42 -0.46 -1.98
CA VAL A 10 -1.00 -0.83 -0.70
C VAL A 10 -2.43 -1.30 -0.91
N HIS A 11 -2.96 -1.99 0.08
CA HIS A 11 -4.35 -2.40 0.03
C HIS A 11 -5.20 -1.12 0.09
N SER A 12 -6.25 -1.06 -0.68
CA SER A 12 -7.04 0.16 -0.77
C SER A 12 -7.62 0.61 0.56
N ASP A 13 -7.91 -0.34 1.44
CA ASP A 13 -8.43 0.01 2.76
C ASP A 13 -7.40 0.74 3.60
N ASP A 14 -6.12 0.57 3.31
CA ASP A 14 -5.06 1.20 4.07
C ASP A 14 -4.60 2.51 3.44
N ALA A 15 -5.00 2.77 2.22
CA ALA A 15 -4.43 3.87 1.44
C ALA A 15 -4.61 5.23 2.12
N GLN A 16 -5.80 5.50 2.65
CA GLN A 16 -6.05 6.80 3.26
C GLN A 16 -5.21 6.98 4.53
N ALA A 17 -5.07 5.92 5.32
CA ALA A 17 -4.26 6.01 6.52
C ALA A 17 -2.80 6.24 6.19
N VAL A 18 -2.31 5.60 5.14
CA VAL A 18 -0.93 5.80 4.69
C VAL A 18 -0.74 7.22 4.21
N LEU A 19 -1.69 7.74 3.42
CA LEU A 19 -1.60 9.12 2.92
C LEU A 19 -1.58 10.11 4.08
N THR A 20 -2.38 9.87 5.10
CA THR A 20 -2.42 10.75 6.25
C THR A 20 -1.07 10.74 6.98
N GLU A 21 -0.49 9.56 7.13
CA GLU A 21 0.81 9.46 7.80
C GLU A 21 1.89 10.20 7.02
N ILE A 22 1.90 10.04 5.70
CA ILE A 22 2.87 10.69 4.84
C ILE A 22 2.71 12.22 4.92
N SER A 23 1.47 12.69 4.84
CA SER A 23 1.22 14.13 4.90
C SER A 23 1.57 14.73 6.23
N LYS A 24 1.29 14.02 7.32
CA LYS A 24 1.63 14.55 8.64
C LYS A 24 3.11 14.73 8.80
N SER A 25 3.90 13.97 8.12
CA SER A 25 5.34 14.07 8.21
C SER A 25 5.93 15.07 7.22
N GLY A 26 5.06 15.77 6.49
CA GLY A 26 5.54 16.82 5.60
C GLY A 26 5.82 16.38 4.18
N TYR A 27 5.51 15.17 3.84
CA TYR A 27 5.75 14.70 2.47
C TYR A 27 4.47 14.78 1.66
N SER A 28 4.62 14.80 0.36
CA SER A 28 3.49 14.83 -0.56
C SER A 28 3.41 13.51 -1.30
N ALA A 29 2.24 12.98 -1.42
CA ALA A 29 2.03 11.75 -2.17
C ALA A 29 0.90 11.94 -3.15
N THR A 30 1.03 11.31 -4.29
CA THR A 30 -0.02 11.32 -5.32
C THR A 30 -0.62 9.93 -5.38
N LYS A 31 -1.92 9.85 -5.28
CA LYS A 31 -2.61 8.60 -5.37
C LYS A 31 -3.02 8.40 -6.81
N LEU A 32 -2.69 7.25 -7.37
CA LEU A 32 -3.10 6.95 -8.71
C LEU A 32 -4.47 6.32 -8.68
N SER A 33 -5.40 6.95 -9.37
CA SER A 33 -6.74 6.41 -9.49
C SER A 33 -6.94 6.00 -10.90
N THR A 34 -7.28 4.78 -11.13
CA THR A 34 -7.54 4.35 -12.48
C THR A 34 -8.92 3.76 -12.56
N THR A 35 -9.51 3.90 -13.72
CA THR A 35 -10.74 3.20 -14.00
C THR A 35 -10.36 2.30 -15.13
N GLY A 36 -11.05 1.40 -15.48
CA GLY A 36 -10.72 0.61 -16.63
C GLY A 36 -9.98 -0.67 -16.33
N GLY A 37 -9.77 -0.95 -15.11
CA GLY A 37 -9.29 -2.27 -14.79
C GLY A 37 -7.83 -2.54 -14.86
N PHE A 38 -7.01 -1.51 -15.00
CA PHE A 38 -5.62 -1.78 -14.98
C PHE A 38 -5.16 -2.14 -13.60
N MET A 39 -5.78 -1.60 -12.57
CA MET A 39 -5.34 -1.88 -11.24
C MET A 39 -6.04 -3.09 -10.76
N LYS A 40 -5.31 -3.92 -10.02
CA LYS A 40 -5.92 -5.04 -9.45
C LYS A 40 -6.89 -4.56 -8.42
N ALA A 41 -8.04 -5.17 -8.36
CA ALA A 41 -9.05 -4.75 -7.42
C ALA A 41 -8.51 -4.84 -6.00
N GLY A 42 -8.79 -3.85 -5.21
CA GLY A 42 -8.37 -3.84 -3.82
C GLY A 42 -7.03 -3.21 -3.54
N ASN A 43 -6.30 -2.82 -4.56
CA ASN A 43 -5.00 -2.17 -4.34
C ASN A 43 -4.98 -0.74 -4.86
N THR A 44 -4.17 0.07 -4.23
CA THR A 44 -4.00 1.47 -4.60
C THR A 44 -2.51 1.76 -4.70
N THR A 45 -2.11 2.54 -5.67
CA THR A 45 -0.72 2.91 -5.87
C THR A 45 -0.50 4.37 -5.49
N LEU A 46 0.56 4.61 -4.73
CA LEU A 46 0.93 5.95 -4.31
C LEU A 46 2.30 6.27 -4.87
N LEU A 47 2.48 7.51 -5.30
CA LEU A 47 3.78 8.00 -5.78
C LEU A 47 4.25 9.08 -4.84
N ILE A 48 5.46 8.95 -4.31
CA ILE A 48 6.01 9.90 -3.36
C ILE A 48 7.41 10.27 -3.80
N GLY A 49 7.62 11.52 -4.16
CA GLY A 49 8.94 11.99 -4.57
C GLY A 49 9.69 12.55 -3.37
N VAL A 50 10.88 12.03 -3.09
CA VAL A 50 11.63 12.44 -1.92
C VAL A 50 13.12 12.44 -2.22
N GLU A 51 13.89 13.01 -1.33
CA GLU A 51 15.31 12.94 -1.40
C GLU A 51 15.78 11.57 -0.96
N GLU A 52 16.92 11.17 -1.44
CA GLU A 52 17.48 9.90 -1.11
C GLU A 52 17.56 9.67 0.38
N THR A 53 17.90 10.71 1.14
CA THR A 53 18.05 10.59 2.58
C THR A 53 16.71 10.41 3.31
N GLN A 54 15.59 10.58 2.61
CA GLN A 54 14.28 10.50 3.22
C GLN A 54 13.57 9.20 2.90
N VAL A 55 14.17 8.37 2.07
CA VAL A 55 13.52 7.16 1.58
C VAL A 55 13.17 6.22 2.73
N ASP A 56 14.11 5.98 3.62
CA ASP A 56 13.88 5.02 4.69
C ASP A 56 12.77 5.48 5.61
N GLU A 57 12.69 6.77 5.88
CA GLU A 57 11.63 7.28 6.71
C GLU A 57 10.26 7.09 6.04
N VAL A 58 10.20 7.34 4.74
CA VAL A 58 8.95 7.18 4.01
C VAL A 58 8.52 5.73 4.03
N ILE A 59 9.43 4.80 3.84
CA ILE A 59 9.10 3.39 3.89
C ILE A 59 8.57 3.01 5.27
N GLU A 60 9.18 3.57 6.31
CA GLU A 60 8.72 3.28 7.65
C GLU A 60 7.32 3.82 7.88
N LEU A 61 7.02 5.01 7.39
CA LEU A 61 5.70 5.60 7.54
C LEU A 61 4.65 4.76 6.81
N ILE A 62 4.99 4.24 5.62
CA ILE A 62 4.08 3.39 4.90
C ILE A 62 3.80 2.13 5.72
N GLY A 63 4.85 1.55 6.28
CA GLY A 63 4.70 0.31 7.03
C GLY A 63 3.90 0.45 8.31
N LYS A 64 3.82 1.66 8.84
CA LYS A 64 3.04 1.85 10.04
C LYS A 64 1.57 1.55 9.80
N ARG A 65 1.10 1.80 8.62
CA ARG A 65 -0.34 1.67 8.34
C ARG A 65 -0.65 0.58 7.35
N ALA A 66 0.35 0.02 6.71
CA ALA A 66 0.13 -0.94 5.64
C ALA A 66 0.95 -2.22 5.81
N HIS A 67 1.27 -2.58 7.03
CA HIS A 67 2.01 -3.81 7.24
C HIS A 67 1.09 -5.01 7.12
N SER A 68 1.61 -6.13 6.67
CA SER A 68 0.81 -7.32 6.53
C SER A 68 0.54 -7.95 7.88
N HIS A 69 -0.57 -8.60 8.01
CA HIS A 69 -0.90 -9.32 9.21
C HIS A 69 -1.77 -10.52 8.85
N LYS A 70 -1.88 -11.46 9.72
CA LYS A 70 -2.67 -12.63 9.48
C LYS A 70 -4.06 -12.46 10.04
N GLN A 71 -5.02 -12.96 9.34
CA GLN A 71 -6.37 -12.87 9.77
C GLN A 71 -7.00 -14.26 9.68
N ILE A 72 -7.77 -14.64 10.67
CA ILE A 72 -8.43 -15.93 10.65
C ILE A 72 -9.74 -15.78 9.89
N VAL A 73 -9.92 -16.61 8.91
CA VAL A 73 -11.13 -16.56 8.12
C VAL A 73 -11.84 -17.90 8.28
N THR A 74 -13.13 -17.82 8.54
CA THR A 74 -13.90 -19.01 8.67
C THR A 74 -14.40 -19.34 7.34
N GLY A 75 -13.98 -20.39 6.84
CA GLY A 75 -14.27 -20.67 5.51
C GLY A 75 -15.66 -20.71 5.18
N GLY A 76 -16.44 -21.05 5.61
CA GLY A 76 -17.62 -21.17 5.11
C GLY A 76 -18.44 -20.23 5.08
N ALA A 77 -18.17 -19.45 5.71
CA ALA A 77 -18.84 -18.45 5.59
C ALA A 77 -20.05 -18.70 4.95
N GLY A 78 -20.70 -19.10 5.34
CA GLY A 78 -21.80 -19.10 4.70
C GLY A 78 -22.07 -19.94 3.74
N LYS A 79 -21.58 -20.61 3.49
CA LYS A 79 -21.76 -21.21 2.49
C LYS A 79 -22.21 -22.39 2.58
N SER A 80 -22.14 -22.81 2.27
CA SER A 80 -22.42 -23.82 1.93
C SER A 80 -22.51 -24.81 2.71
N GLU A 81 -23.28 -25.27 2.76
CA GLU A 81 -23.42 -26.18 3.43
C GLU A 81 -22.67 -27.24 3.24
N GLY A 82 -22.61 -27.99 3.53
CA GLY A 82 -21.93 -29.03 3.25
C GLY A 82 -20.62 -28.86 3.41
N SER A 83 -20.30 -27.81 3.55
CA SER A 83 -19.11 -27.60 3.44
C SER A 83 -18.43 -27.95 4.54
N VAL A 84 -17.80 -28.70 4.45
CA VAL A 84 -17.05 -29.08 5.38
C VAL A 84 -16.13 -28.31 5.76
N SER A 85 -15.90 -27.52 5.09
CA SER A 85 -14.87 -26.86 5.39
C SER A 85 -15.07 -25.88 6.27
N ALA A 86 -15.67 -25.89 7.09
CA ALA A 86 -15.78 -24.88 7.94
C ALA A 86 -14.56 -24.68 8.73
N MET A 87 -13.51 -25.29 8.43
CA MET A 87 -12.33 -25.06 9.21
C MET A 87 -11.80 -23.69 8.99
N PRO A 88 -11.45 -22.96 10.02
CA PRO A 88 -10.86 -21.65 9.84
C PRO A 88 -9.47 -21.77 9.24
N PHE A 89 -9.05 -20.78 8.51
CA PHE A 89 -7.70 -20.74 7.98
C PHE A 89 -7.17 -19.33 8.03
N GLU A 90 -5.87 -19.20 7.98
CA GLU A 90 -5.23 -17.91 8.05
C GLU A 90 -5.01 -17.37 6.67
N VAL A 91 -5.27 -16.08 6.48
CA VAL A 91 -4.89 -15.40 5.26
C VAL A 91 -4.09 -14.19 5.62
N LYS A 92 -3.19 -13.80 4.77
CA LYS A 92 -2.39 -12.64 4.99
C LYS A 92 -3.08 -11.48 4.34
N VAL A 93 -3.32 -10.44 5.09
CA VAL A 93 -3.98 -9.25 4.55
C VAL A 93 -3.14 -8.03 4.83
N GLY A 94 -3.33 -7.00 4.06
CA GLY A 94 -2.58 -5.77 4.21
C GLY A 94 -1.19 -5.88 3.61
N GLY A 95 -0.30 -5.05 4.05
CA GLY A 95 1.04 -5.03 3.53
C GLY A 95 1.21 -4.02 2.44
N ALA A 96 2.42 -3.93 1.92
CA ALA A 96 2.74 -2.99 0.86
C ALA A 96 3.87 -3.54 0.02
N THR A 97 3.86 -3.20 -1.25
CA THR A 97 5.00 -3.46 -2.11
C THR A 97 5.57 -2.09 -2.46
N VAL A 98 6.85 -1.91 -2.22
CA VAL A 98 7.45 -0.60 -2.40
C VAL A 98 8.61 -0.71 -3.37
N PHE A 99 8.61 0.13 -4.38
CA PHE A 99 9.73 0.24 -5.28
C PHE A 99 10.32 1.61 -5.12
N VAL A 100 11.63 1.72 -5.18
CA VAL A 100 12.31 3.01 -5.12
C VAL A 100 13.14 3.11 -6.39
N VAL A 101 12.91 4.15 -7.15
CA VAL A 101 13.66 4.33 -8.40
C VAL A 101 14.30 5.71 -8.44
N ASP A 102 15.35 5.83 -9.20
CA ASP A 102 16.01 7.10 -9.36
C ASP A 102 15.17 8.04 -10.20
N VAL A 103 15.21 9.31 -9.83
CA VAL A 103 14.54 10.33 -10.60
C VAL A 103 15.60 11.14 -11.29
N GLU A 104 15.66 11.07 -12.60
CA GLU A 104 16.67 11.76 -13.33
C GLU A 104 16.42 13.26 -13.32
N LYS A 105 15.19 13.68 -13.37
CA LYS A 105 14.86 15.09 -13.39
C LYS A 105 13.54 15.31 -12.66
N PHE A 106 13.52 16.26 -11.77
CA PHE A 106 12.31 16.59 -11.04
C PHE A 106 12.04 18.09 -11.21
N VAL A 107 10.91 18.44 -11.76
CA VAL A 107 10.55 19.83 -12.01
C VAL A 107 9.15 20.07 -11.54
N LYS A 108 8.96 21.15 -10.78
CA LYS A 108 7.66 21.50 -10.33
C LYS A 108 7.31 22.82 -10.99
N LEU A 109 6.35 22.82 -11.83
CA LEU A 109 6.01 24.02 -12.63
C LEU A 109 4.98 24.91 -11.93
#